data_c1b2b56b3c5c14811c880bd7110e6020
#
_entry.id   c1b2b56b3c5c14811c880bd7110e6020
#
_cell.length_a   1.000
_cell.length_b   1.000
_cell.length_c   1.000
_cell.angle_alpha   90.00
_cell.angle_beta   90.00
_cell.angle_gamma   90.00
#
_symmetry.space_group_name_H-M   'P 1'
#
loop_
_entity.id
_entity.type
_entity.pdbx_description
1 polymer ?
#
loop_
_entity_poly.entity_id
_entity_poly.type
_entity_poly.pdbx_seq_one_letter_code
_entity_poly.pdbx_strand_id
1 'polypeptide(L)' 'MTPSDFKTRRQFLGYTQTEFAQRLGLSLRTVQYYESGEVPINRTVELLLDAIELEEK' A
#
# COMPACT_ATOMS: atom_id res chain seq x y z
N MET A 1 -1.63 3.63 -10.39
CA MET A 1 -1.04 4.21 -9.15
C MET A 1 0.47 4.22 -9.26
N THR A 2 1.10 5.30 -8.87
CA THR A 2 2.56 5.42 -8.85
C THR A 2 3.12 4.90 -7.52
N PRO A 3 4.41 4.53 -7.47
CA PRO A 3 5.05 4.19 -6.20
C PRO A 3 4.95 5.32 -5.17
N SER A 4 5.08 6.56 -5.62
CA SER A 4 4.97 7.73 -4.75
C SER A 4 3.55 7.84 -4.14
N ASP A 5 2.51 7.63 -4.93
CA ASP A 5 1.12 7.63 -4.45
C ASP A 5 0.91 6.56 -3.39
N PHE A 6 1.43 5.36 -3.64
CA PHE A 6 1.30 4.24 -2.71
C PHE A 6 1.90 4.60 -1.35
N LYS A 7 3.12 5.13 -1.36
CA LYS A 7 3.81 5.53 -0.13
C LYS A 7 3.07 6.67 0.57
N THR A 8 2.62 7.67 -0.17
CA THR A 8 1.90 8.81 0.40
C THR A 8 0.61 8.37 1.07
N ARG A 9 -0.14 7.48 0.43
CA ARG A 9 -1.39 6.96 1.00
C ARG A 9 -1.12 6.17 2.27
N ARG A 10 -0.05 5.35 2.29
CA ARG A 10 0.35 4.63 3.50
C ARG A 10 0.64 5.59 4.64
N GLN A 11 1.43 6.62 4.37
CA GLN A 11 1.81 7.60 5.39
C GLN A 11 0.59 8.38 5.89
N PHE A 12 -0.32 8.73 5.00
CA PHE A 12 -1.55 9.42 5.36
C PHE A 12 -2.40 8.60 6.31
N LEU A 13 -2.43 7.28 6.13
CA LEU A 13 -3.16 6.37 7.00
C LEU A 13 -2.44 6.08 8.32
N GLY A 14 -1.16 6.47 8.42
CA GLY A 14 -0.38 6.29 9.63
C GLY A 14 0.27 4.92 9.80
N TYR A 15 0.37 4.14 8.72
CA TYR A 15 0.98 2.81 8.79
C TYR A 15 2.47 2.84 8.51
N THR A 16 3.22 2.01 9.23
CA THR A 16 4.56 1.61 8.80
C THR A 16 4.43 0.65 7.62
N GLN A 17 5.54 0.36 6.93
CA GLN A 17 5.53 -0.62 5.84
C GLN A 17 5.07 -2.00 6.33
N THR A 18 5.52 -2.42 7.50
CA THR A 18 5.14 -3.71 8.09
C THR A 18 3.64 -3.76 8.39
N GLU A 19 3.12 -2.73 9.02
CA GLU A 19 1.70 -2.66 9.34
C GLU A 19 0.85 -2.65 8.08
N PHE A 20 1.28 -1.90 7.07
CA PHE A 20 0.57 -1.82 5.80
C PHE A 20 0.55 -3.16 5.08
N ALA A 21 1.69 -3.86 5.08
CA ALA A 21 1.77 -5.21 4.51
C ALA A 21 0.78 -6.16 5.19
N GLN A 22 0.71 -6.13 6.51
CA GLN A 22 -0.23 -6.95 7.26
C GLN A 22 -1.68 -6.60 6.91
N ARG A 23 -1.98 -5.32 6.81
CA ARG A 23 -3.34 -4.86 6.51
C ARG A 23 -3.79 -5.27 5.10
N LEU A 24 -2.85 -5.28 4.15
CA LEU A 24 -3.12 -5.65 2.77
C LEU A 24 -3.00 -7.16 2.52
N GLY A 25 -2.50 -7.92 3.47
CA GLY A 25 -2.26 -9.35 3.28
C GLY A 25 -1.03 -9.64 2.40
N LEU A 26 -0.06 -8.73 2.39
CA LEU A 26 1.15 -8.83 1.58
C LEU A 26 2.37 -9.03 2.47
N SER A 27 3.50 -9.44 1.87
CA SER A 27 4.76 -9.47 2.58
C SER A 27 5.36 -8.05 2.66
N LEU A 28 6.20 -7.82 3.65
CA LEU A 28 6.92 -6.55 3.78
C LEU A 28 7.73 -6.26 2.52
N ARG A 29 8.39 -7.29 1.96
CA ARG A 29 9.19 -7.15 0.75
C ARG A 29 8.34 -6.66 -0.43
N THR A 30 7.13 -7.17 -0.57
CA THR A 30 6.22 -6.74 -1.63
C THR A 30 5.87 -5.25 -1.50
N VAL A 31 5.59 -4.79 -0.28
CA VAL A 31 5.32 -3.37 -0.04
C VAL A 31 6.54 -2.52 -0.41
N GLN A 32 7.73 -2.96 -0.04
CA GLN A 32 8.97 -2.27 -0.38
C GLN A 32 9.19 -2.20 -1.90
N TYR A 33 8.91 -3.29 -2.62
CA TYR A 33 9.01 -3.31 -4.08
C TYR A 33 8.03 -2.36 -4.74
N TYR A 34 6.81 -2.27 -4.22
CA TYR A 34 5.83 -1.31 -4.73
C TYR A 34 6.30 0.13 -4.53
N GLU A 35 6.87 0.44 -3.37
CA GLU A 35 7.32 1.80 -3.06
C GLU A 35 8.61 2.18 -3.80
N SER A 36 9.43 1.21 -4.14
CA SER A 36 10.65 1.45 -4.93
C SER A 36 10.42 1.47 -6.44
N GLY A 37 9.26 0.99 -6.88
CA GLY A 37 8.94 0.92 -8.30
C GLY A 37 9.46 -0.32 -9.00
N GLU A 38 10.03 -1.28 -8.27
CA GLU A 38 10.55 -2.51 -8.87
C GLU A 38 9.45 -3.44 -9.38
N VAL A 39 8.28 -3.39 -8.76
CA VAL A 39 7.13 -4.21 -9.15
C VAL A 39 5.94 -3.28 -9.37
N PRO A 40 5.23 -3.39 -10.50
CA PRO A 40 4.04 -2.57 -10.74
C PRO A 40 2.94 -2.88 -9.72
N ILE A 41 2.27 -1.86 -9.25
CA ILE A 41 1.15 -2.02 -8.32
C ILE A 41 -0.07 -2.46 -9.13
N ASN A 42 -0.60 -3.65 -8.83
CA ASN A 42 -1.72 -4.17 -9.59
C ASN A 42 -3.05 -3.57 -9.11
N ARG A 43 -4.07 -3.76 -9.94
CA ARG A 43 -5.40 -3.20 -9.69
C ARG A 43 -6.03 -3.72 -8.41
N THR A 44 -5.80 -4.98 -8.08
CA THR A 44 -6.34 -5.59 -6.86
C THR A 44 -5.83 -4.86 -5.62
N VAL A 45 -4.54 -4.52 -5.60
CA VAL A 45 -3.94 -3.78 -4.48
C VAL A 45 -4.55 -2.37 -4.38
N GLU A 46 -4.76 -1.70 -5.51
CA GLU A 46 -5.42 -0.39 -5.51
C GLU A 46 -6.82 -0.46 -4.92
N LEU A 47 -7.58 -1.47 -5.29
CA LEU A 47 -8.95 -1.65 -4.77
C LEU A 47 -8.96 -1.95 -3.28
N LEU A 48 -8.02 -2.77 -2.82
CA LEU A 48 -7.87 -3.05 -1.39
C LEU A 48 -7.52 -1.78 -0.61
N LEU A 49 -6.63 -0.98 -1.16
CA LEU A 49 -6.23 0.28 -0.54
C LEU A 49 -7.40 1.26 -0.46
N ASP A 50 -8.17 1.37 -1.53
CA ASP A 50 -9.37 2.20 -1.56
C ASP A 50 -10.36 1.77 -0.47
N ALA A 51 -10.55 0.46 -0.30
CA ALA A 51 -11.44 -0.07 0.72
C ALA A 51 -10.94 0.26 2.13
N ILE A 52 -9.64 0.14 2.36
CA ILE A 52 -9.04 0.47 3.66
C ILE A 52 -9.23 1.96 3.98
N GLU A 53 -8.99 2.83 3.01
CA GLU A 53 -9.17 4.26 3.20
C GLU A 53 -10.62 4.61 3.53
N LEU A 54 -11.56 3.92 2.90
CA LEU A 54 -12.97 4.14 3.14
C LEU A 54 -13.36 3.70 4.56
N GLU A 55 -12.83 2.58 5.03
CA GLU A 55 -13.10 2.08 6.38
C GLU A 55 -12.54 2.98 7.48
N GLU A 56 -11.39 3.59 7.24
CA GLU A 56 -10.65 4.32 8.27
C GLU A 56 -10.88 5.82 8.26
N LYS A 57 -11.85 6.25 7.53
CA LYS A 57 -12.22 7.66 7.52
C LYS A 57 -13.03 8.06 8.76
#